data_12c76e182b45f3beaf1d0972f3e00930
#
_entry.id   12c76e182b45f3beaf1d0972f3e00930
#
_cell.length_a   1.000
_cell.length_b   1.000
_cell.length_c   1.000
_cell.angle_alpha   90.00
_cell.angle_beta   90.00
_cell.angle_gamma   90.00
#
_symmetry.space_group_name_H-M   'P 1'
#
loop_
_entity.id
_entity.type
_entity.pdbx_description
1 polymer ?
#
loop_
_entity_poly.entity_id
_entity_poly.type
_entity_poly.pdbx_seq_one_letter_code
_entity_poly.pdbx_strand_id
1 'polypeptide(L)'
;MAIIGGGVKALKGVLTVTILSGLALSVPELIINKFIGPELSVLASSIIIMAVIVVSAKFMPTNDPDYEIKAEVRGITGGEGVIAAMPFILIFVFLLLASKLVPAIYGPLSSIKTTVIIDEAIGAKHTFVWIATPGIMIFLAAFVGGAIQKASFGEMLGVLGKTLRGLAFTYITIIAVVVTAKLMTYSGMTRNIAEALVGATGSMYPLFAPLVGALGAFITGSGTNTNVLFGPLQVAAANSLIPGDTGLQMWLAGINSGAAGIGKMFSPQSIAIAIGAVVPALNAYIENNKVEEKTALALRSTIRPNVIMSSVFKYFVIFIIIDGLISFLAQGTITSLIK
;
A
#
# COMPACT_ATOMS: atom_id res chain seq x y z
N MET A 1 9.72 5.50 14.65
CA MET A 1 10.48 5.03 15.84
C MET A 1 10.89 6.20 16.75
N ALA A 2 11.78 7.11 16.33
CA ALA A 2 12.21 8.22 17.19
C ALA A 2 11.06 9.07 17.75
N ILE A 3 10.00 9.29 16.98
CA ILE A 3 8.84 10.10 17.38
C ILE A 3 7.96 9.37 18.38
N ILE A 4 7.66 8.10 18.13
CA ILE A 4 6.79 7.28 18.98
C ILE A 4 7.50 6.89 20.28
N GLY A 5 8.81 6.63 20.22
CA GLY A 5 9.62 6.22 21.35
C GLY A 5 10.15 7.39 22.21
N GLY A 6 9.70 8.64 21.99
CA GLY A 6 10.11 9.77 22.83
C GLY A 6 11.48 10.39 22.50
N GLY A 7 11.98 10.19 21.27
CA GLY A 7 13.20 10.86 20.80
C GLY A 7 14.23 9.94 20.17
N VAL A 8 15.40 10.49 19.87
CA VAL A 8 16.50 9.76 19.20
C VAL A 8 17.01 8.59 20.05
N LYS A 9 16.84 8.64 21.37
CA LYS A 9 17.20 7.54 22.27
C LYS A 9 16.49 6.23 21.93
N ALA A 10 15.24 6.30 21.43
CA ALA A 10 14.47 5.12 20.99
C ALA A 10 15.03 4.42 19.75
N LEU A 11 15.99 5.03 19.06
CA LEU A 11 16.71 4.39 17.94
C LEU A 11 17.88 3.54 18.41
N LYS A 12 18.33 3.74 19.65
CA LYS A 12 19.46 2.99 20.20
C LYS A 12 19.08 1.51 20.32
N GLY A 13 19.89 0.66 19.69
CA GLY A 13 19.66 -0.79 19.66
C GLY A 13 18.75 -1.30 18.54
N VAL A 14 17.87 -0.44 17.95
CA VAL A 14 16.94 -0.86 16.88
C VAL A 14 17.25 -0.24 15.51
N LEU A 15 18.17 0.73 15.44
CA LEU A 15 18.49 1.42 14.19
C LEU A 15 18.99 0.46 13.10
N THR A 16 19.90 -0.46 13.46
CA THR A 16 20.43 -1.45 12.54
C THR A 16 19.33 -2.36 11.99
N VAL A 17 18.45 -2.88 12.86
CA VAL A 17 17.31 -3.71 12.45
C VAL A 17 16.36 -2.92 11.55
N THR A 18 16.13 -1.64 11.85
CA THR A 18 15.29 -0.75 11.03
C THR A 18 15.86 -0.57 9.61
N ILE A 19 17.17 -0.31 9.50
CA ILE A 19 17.84 -0.16 8.20
C ILE A 19 17.85 -1.48 7.43
N LEU A 20 18.21 -2.58 8.09
CA LEU A 20 18.20 -3.91 7.47
C LEU A 20 16.80 -4.31 7.00
N SER A 21 15.77 -4.02 7.77
CA SER A 21 14.38 -4.29 7.38
C SER A 21 13.95 -3.45 6.17
N GLY A 22 14.35 -2.17 6.12
CA GLY A 22 14.09 -1.31 4.97
C GLY A 22 14.77 -1.83 3.70
N LEU A 23 16.03 -2.22 3.79
CA LEU A 23 16.78 -2.80 2.65
C LEU A 23 16.23 -4.16 2.25
N ALA A 24 15.85 -5.00 3.21
CA ALA A 24 15.28 -6.32 2.98
C ALA A 24 13.88 -6.28 2.33
N LEU A 25 13.19 -5.16 2.43
CA LEU A 25 11.97 -4.91 1.68
C LEU A 25 12.27 -4.34 0.29
N SER A 26 12.98 -3.22 0.22
CA SER A 26 13.12 -2.41 -1.00
C SER A 26 13.98 -3.09 -2.07
N VAL A 27 15.10 -3.73 -1.69
CA VAL A 27 16.02 -4.31 -2.67
C VAL A 27 15.43 -5.55 -3.35
N PRO A 28 14.88 -6.55 -2.61
CA PRO A 28 14.21 -7.68 -3.25
C PRO A 28 12.99 -7.26 -4.05
N GLU A 29 12.21 -6.28 -3.57
CA GLU A 29 11.05 -5.77 -4.30
C GLU A 29 11.45 -5.19 -5.66
N LEU A 30 12.53 -4.40 -5.72
CA LEU A 30 13.07 -3.86 -6.96
C LEU A 30 13.50 -4.97 -7.92
N ILE A 31 14.24 -5.96 -7.43
CA ILE A 31 14.75 -7.07 -8.23
C ILE A 31 13.60 -7.93 -8.76
N ILE A 32 12.69 -8.34 -7.88
CA ILE A 32 11.56 -9.20 -8.23
C ILE A 32 10.63 -8.48 -9.20
N ASN A 33 10.35 -7.21 -8.97
CA ASN A 33 9.50 -6.40 -9.85
C ASN A 33 10.09 -6.29 -11.27
N LYS A 34 11.42 -6.13 -11.37
CA LYS A 34 12.12 -6.02 -12.65
C LYS A 34 12.15 -7.34 -13.43
N PHE A 35 12.37 -8.48 -12.77
CA PHE A 35 12.62 -9.76 -13.44
C PHE A 35 11.40 -10.70 -13.47
N ILE A 36 10.47 -10.56 -12.52
CA ILE A 36 9.34 -11.47 -12.32
C ILE A 36 8.01 -10.77 -12.59
N GLY A 37 7.81 -9.62 -11.98
CA GLY A 37 6.60 -8.84 -12.10
C GLY A 37 6.08 -8.30 -10.75
N PRO A 38 5.15 -7.32 -10.81
CA PRO A 38 4.67 -6.62 -9.62
C PRO A 38 3.80 -7.48 -8.70
N GLU A 39 3.14 -8.52 -9.24
CA GLU A 39 2.17 -9.33 -8.49
C GLU A 39 2.82 -10.11 -7.32
N LEU A 40 4.08 -10.51 -7.48
CA LEU A 40 4.82 -11.29 -6.49
C LEU A 40 5.84 -10.48 -5.70
N SER A 41 6.19 -9.27 -6.14
CA SER A 41 7.28 -8.48 -5.56
C SER A 41 7.07 -8.19 -4.07
N VAL A 42 5.91 -7.66 -3.70
CA VAL A 42 5.58 -7.31 -2.30
C VAL A 42 5.47 -8.56 -1.42
N LEU A 43 4.85 -9.64 -1.92
CA LEU A 43 4.70 -10.87 -1.14
C LEU A 43 6.05 -11.53 -0.84
N ALA A 44 6.90 -11.69 -1.85
CA ALA A 44 8.22 -12.29 -1.67
C ALA A 44 9.12 -11.42 -0.79
N SER A 45 9.11 -10.10 -0.98
CA SER A 45 9.87 -9.16 -0.14
C SER A 45 9.37 -9.17 1.30
N SER A 46 8.06 -9.36 1.53
CA SER A 46 7.50 -9.49 2.88
C SER A 46 7.99 -10.75 3.60
N ILE A 47 8.19 -11.86 2.89
CA ILE A 47 8.78 -13.06 3.47
C ILE A 47 10.24 -12.82 3.84
N ILE A 48 11.01 -12.16 2.95
CA ILE A 48 12.42 -11.85 3.19
C ILE A 48 12.57 -10.92 4.40
N ILE A 49 11.77 -9.85 4.49
CA ILE A 49 11.85 -8.93 5.65
C ILE A 49 11.46 -9.63 6.96
N MET A 50 10.45 -10.51 6.95
CA MET A 50 10.10 -11.31 8.13
C MET A 50 11.28 -12.18 8.58
N ALA A 51 11.94 -12.86 7.66
CA ALA A 51 13.13 -13.65 7.96
C ALA A 51 14.25 -12.79 8.53
N VAL A 52 14.53 -11.61 7.94
CA VAL A 52 15.54 -10.66 8.43
C VAL A 52 15.21 -10.17 9.84
N ILE A 53 13.95 -9.85 10.13
CA ILE A 53 13.53 -9.40 11.48
C ILE A 53 13.74 -10.53 12.50
N VAL A 54 13.31 -11.77 12.21
CA VAL A 54 13.47 -12.92 13.11
C VAL A 54 14.94 -13.22 13.38
N VAL A 55 15.78 -13.22 12.33
CA VAL A 55 17.21 -13.43 12.45
C VAL A 55 17.85 -12.30 13.26
N SER A 56 17.51 -11.05 12.95
CA SER A 56 18.04 -9.88 13.66
C SER A 56 17.66 -9.89 15.15
N ALA A 57 16.43 -10.25 15.49
CA ALA A 57 15.96 -10.37 16.87
C ALA A 57 16.77 -11.42 17.66
N LYS A 58 17.23 -12.49 16.99
CA LYS A 58 18.04 -13.54 17.63
C LYS A 58 19.49 -13.09 17.89
N PHE A 59 20.06 -12.31 16.97
CA PHE A 59 21.48 -11.91 17.07
C PHE A 59 21.69 -10.52 17.66
N MET A 60 20.65 -9.70 17.73
CA MET A 60 20.68 -8.32 18.24
C MET A 60 19.57 -8.12 19.29
N PRO A 61 19.57 -8.86 20.41
CA PRO A 61 18.56 -8.68 21.44
C PRO A 61 18.68 -7.27 22.04
N THR A 62 17.54 -6.59 22.13
CA THR A 62 17.44 -5.28 22.80
C THR A 62 16.89 -5.51 24.19
N ASN A 63 17.75 -5.46 25.20
CA ASN A 63 17.36 -5.65 26.60
C ASN A 63 17.15 -4.28 27.27
N ASP A 64 16.21 -3.50 26.78
CA ASP A 64 15.83 -2.22 27.41
C ASP A 64 14.52 -2.44 28.17
N PRO A 65 14.52 -2.39 29.51
CA PRO A 65 13.34 -2.63 30.33
C PRO A 65 12.18 -1.67 30.04
N ASP A 66 12.48 -0.44 29.56
CA ASP A 66 11.47 0.56 29.23
C ASP A 66 10.61 0.18 28.00
N TYR A 67 11.11 -0.75 27.18
CA TYR A 67 10.45 -1.21 25.96
C TYR A 67 10.10 -2.72 26.01
N GLU A 68 10.31 -3.38 27.15
CA GLU A 68 9.98 -4.79 27.31
C GLU A 68 8.46 -4.97 27.49
N ILE A 69 7.83 -5.65 26.54
CA ILE A 69 6.42 -6.03 26.65
C ILE A 69 6.35 -7.43 27.24
N LYS A 70 5.95 -7.56 28.50
CA LYS A 70 5.65 -8.83 29.14
C LYS A 70 4.28 -9.30 28.69
N ALA A 71 4.22 -10.03 27.57
CA ALA A 71 3.02 -10.70 27.11
C ALA A 71 3.09 -12.20 27.41
N GLU A 72 2.02 -12.76 27.97
CA GLU A 72 1.87 -14.21 28.00
C GLU A 72 1.64 -14.71 26.57
N VAL A 73 2.69 -15.24 25.95
CA VAL A 73 2.60 -15.83 24.61
C VAL A 73 2.21 -17.28 24.75
N ARG A 74 1.01 -17.65 24.29
CA ARG A 74 0.65 -19.06 24.15
C ARG A 74 1.57 -19.71 23.12
N GLY A 75 2.34 -20.69 23.55
CA GLY A 75 3.16 -21.48 22.65
C GLY A 75 2.27 -22.21 21.64
N ILE A 76 2.52 -21.99 20.35
CA ILE A 76 1.90 -22.74 19.26
C ILE A 76 2.90 -23.75 18.70
N THR A 77 2.42 -24.96 18.40
CA THR A 77 3.26 -25.95 17.71
C THR A 77 3.55 -25.53 16.28
N GLY A 78 4.67 -26.00 15.70
CA GLY A 78 4.99 -25.67 14.31
C GLY A 78 3.89 -26.07 13.33
N GLY A 79 3.18 -27.19 13.58
CA GLY A 79 2.05 -27.63 12.78
C GLY A 79 0.85 -26.69 12.85
N GLU A 80 0.49 -26.22 14.04
CA GLU A 80 -0.58 -25.23 14.22
C GLU A 80 -0.23 -23.91 13.52
N GLY A 81 1.04 -23.48 13.59
CA GLY A 81 1.52 -22.29 12.89
C GLY A 81 1.41 -22.42 11.37
N VAL A 82 1.78 -23.56 10.79
CA VAL A 82 1.65 -23.81 9.35
C VAL A 82 0.17 -23.81 8.93
N ILE A 83 -0.71 -24.48 9.68
CA ILE A 83 -2.16 -24.50 9.38
C ILE A 83 -2.74 -23.08 9.46
N ALA A 84 -2.36 -22.29 10.48
CA ALA A 84 -2.80 -20.92 10.61
C ALA A 84 -2.31 -20.03 9.45
N ALA A 85 -1.08 -20.24 8.97
CA ALA A 85 -0.50 -19.50 7.85
C ALA A 85 -0.96 -20.00 6.46
N MET A 86 -1.67 -21.12 6.38
CA MET A 86 -2.01 -21.79 5.11
C MET A 86 -2.68 -20.88 4.06
N PRO A 87 -3.66 -20.03 4.38
CA PRO A 87 -4.24 -19.14 3.39
C PRO A 87 -3.19 -18.22 2.74
N PHE A 88 -2.24 -17.70 3.51
CA PHE A 88 -1.18 -16.82 3.00
C PHE A 88 -0.16 -17.60 2.15
N ILE A 89 0.20 -18.81 2.57
CA ILE A 89 1.06 -19.71 1.80
C ILE A 89 0.40 -20.03 0.44
N LEU A 90 -0.89 -20.32 0.44
CA LEU A 90 -1.64 -20.61 -0.78
C LEU A 90 -1.79 -19.39 -1.69
N ILE A 91 -1.96 -18.19 -1.14
CA ILE A 91 -1.92 -16.95 -1.94
C ILE A 91 -0.61 -16.87 -2.72
N PHE A 92 0.52 -17.05 -2.02
CA PHE A 92 1.84 -17.02 -2.68
C PHE A 92 1.97 -18.11 -3.75
N VAL A 93 1.63 -19.34 -3.43
CA VAL A 93 1.71 -20.47 -4.37
C VAL A 93 0.82 -20.25 -5.59
N PHE A 94 -0.43 -19.85 -5.41
CA PHE A 94 -1.36 -19.65 -6.52
C PHE A 94 -0.97 -18.47 -7.41
N LEU A 95 -0.50 -17.35 -6.80
CA LEU A 95 0.01 -16.22 -7.57
C LEU A 95 1.28 -16.61 -8.35
N LEU A 96 2.17 -17.40 -7.76
CA LEU A 96 3.36 -17.90 -8.43
C LEU A 96 2.97 -18.80 -9.63
N LEU A 97 2.08 -19.76 -9.43
CA LEU A 97 1.62 -20.68 -10.48
C LEU A 97 0.87 -19.95 -11.60
N ALA A 98 0.09 -18.92 -11.27
CA ALA A 98 -0.63 -18.10 -12.23
C ALA A 98 0.20 -16.93 -12.79
N SER A 99 1.50 -16.90 -12.54
CA SER A 99 2.43 -15.89 -13.07
C SER A 99 3.11 -16.36 -14.36
N LYS A 100 3.73 -15.42 -15.08
CA LYS A 100 4.54 -15.69 -16.27
C LYS A 100 5.76 -16.59 -16.02
N LEU A 101 6.13 -16.81 -14.76
CA LEU A 101 7.21 -17.72 -14.36
C LEU A 101 6.87 -19.19 -14.62
N VAL A 102 5.57 -19.52 -14.66
CA VAL A 102 5.09 -20.89 -14.93
C VAL A 102 4.21 -20.87 -16.19
N PRO A 103 4.82 -20.76 -17.40
CA PRO A 103 4.08 -20.57 -18.65
C PRO A 103 3.09 -21.68 -18.95
N ALA A 104 3.40 -22.92 -18.52
CA ALA A 104 2.55 -24.08 -18.71
C ALA A 104 1.19 -23.97 -18.01
N ILE A 105 1.11 -23.23 -16.90
CA ILE A 105 -0.14 -22.98 -16.16
C ILE A 105 -0.71 -21.62 -16.56
N TYR A 106 0.13 -20.58 -16.61
CA TYR A 106 -0.29 -19.24 -16.96
C TYR A 106 -0.94 -19.15 -18.34
N GLY A 107 -0.37 -19.82 -19.36
CA GLY A 107 -0.87 -19.78 -20.74
C GLY A 107 -2.36 -20.16 -20.83
N PRO A 108 -2.76 -21.38 -20.44
CA PRO A 108 -4.16 -21.79 -20.41
C PRO A 108 -5.07 -20.90 -19.59
N LEU A 109 -4.64 -20.49 -18.37
CA LEU A 109 -5.46 -19.64 -17.50
C LEU A 109 -5.65 -18.23 -18.08
N SER A 110 -4.64 -17.65 -18.71
CA SER A 110 -4.69 -16.32 -19.32
C SER A 110 -5.41 -16.29 -20.68
N SER A 111 -5.62 -17.44 -21.31
CA SER A 111 -6.41 -17.54 -22.55
C SER A 111 -7.90 -17.33 -22.31
N ILE A 112 -8.39 -17.56 -21.08
CA ILE A 112 -9.77 -17.32 -20.69
C ILE A 112 -9.96 -15.83 -20.44
N LYS A 113 -10.25 -15.10 -21.52
CA LYS A 113 -10.35 -13.64 -21.52
C LYS A 113 -11.48 -13.16 -22.41
N THR A 114 -12.05 -12.01 -22.08
CA THR A 114 -13.04 -11.29 -22.88
C THR A 114 -12.53 -9.87 -23.15
N THR A 115 -12.51 -9.47 -24.41
CA THR A 115 -12.17 -8.09 -24.79
C THR A 115 -13.45 -7.34 -25.13
N VAL A 116 -13.66 -6.22 -24.46
CA VAL A 116 -14.76 -5.28 -24.72
C VAL A 116 -14.18 -4.05 -25.41
N ILE A 117 -14.77 -3.71 -26.54
CA ILE A 117 -14.48 -2.44 -27.23
C ILE A 117 -15.34 -1.38 -26.58
N ILE A 118 -14.71 -0.35 -26.04
CA ILE A 118 -15.40 0.75 -25.34
C ILE A 118 -15.75 1.85 -26.36
N ASP A 119 -14.80 2.19 -27.22
CA ASP A 119 -14.96 3.19 -28.27
C ASP A 119 -14.00 2.86 -29.42
N GLU A 120 -14.54 2.61 -30.61
CA GLU A 120 -13.75 2.31 -31.80
C GLU A 120 -13.01 3.51 -32.35
N ALA A 121 -13.60 4.72 -32.24
CA ALA A 121 -13.02 5.93 -32.81
C ALA A 121 -11.70 6.33 -32.15
N ILE A 122 -11.55 6.07 -30.87
CA ILE A 122 -10.32 6.32 -30.10
C ILE A 122 -9.52 5.04 -29.79
N GLY A 123 -9.96 3.88 -30.32
CA GLY A 123 -9.31 2.60 -30.08
C GLY A 123 -9.37 2.11 -28.64
N ALA A 124 -10.32 2.61 -27.85
CA ALA A 124 -10.46 2.26 -26.45
C ALA A 124 -11.04 0.86 -26.30
N LYS A 125 -10.23 -0.07 -25.79
CA LYS A 125 -10.63 -1.45 -25.49
C LYS A 125 -10.12 -1.87 -24.13
N HIS A 126 -10.85 -2.78 -23.48
CA HIS A 126 -10.41 -3.41 -22.24
C HIS A 126 -10.52 -4.93 -22.33
N THR A 127 -9.47 -5.63 -21.92
CA THR A 127 -9.44 -7.07 -21.89
C THR A 127 -9.51 -7.57 -20.45
N PHE A 128 -10.57 -8.32 -20.15
CA PHE A 128 -10.73 -8.99 -18.86
C PHE A 128 -10.13 -10.40 -18.96
N VAL A 129 -9.09 -10.66 -18.19
CA VAL A 129 -8.55 -12.01 -17.98
C VAL A 129 -9.25 -12.59 -16.76
N TRP A 130 -10.13 -13.57 -16.96
CA TRP A 130 -11.05 -14.01 -15.92
C TRP A 130 -10.39 -14.80 -14.81
N ILE A 131 -9.44 -15.67 -15.14
CA ILE A 131 -8.88 -16.63 -14.16
C ILE A 131 -7.47 -16.25 -13.72
N ALA A 132 -6.56 -15.92 -14.66
CA ALA A 132 -5.17 -15.58 -14.32
C ALA A 132 -5.06 -14.15 -13.76
N THR A 133 -5.88 -13.81 -12.78
CA THR A 133 -5.85 -12.52 -12.09
C THR A 133 -5.56 -12.71 -10.60
N PRO A 134 -4.79 -11.81 -9.97
CA PRO A 134 -4.47 -11.92 -8.55
C PRO A 134 -5.71 -12.07 -7.67
N GLY A 135 -6.80 -11.36 -7.97
CA GLY A 135 -8.03 -11.42 -7.19
C GLY A 135 -8.65 -12.82 -7.14
N ILE A 136 -8.70 -13.52 -8.27
CA ILE A 136 -9.23 -14.89 -8.31
C ILE A 136 -8.31 -15.87 -7.58
N MET A 137 -6.99 -15.71 -7.70
CA MET A 137 -6.02 -16.55 -6.99
C MET A 137 -6.13 -16.37 -5.46
N ILE A 138 -6.29 -15.13 -4.99
CA ILE A 138 -6.51 -14.83 -3.56
C ILE A 138 -7.83 -15.43 -3.08
N PHE A 139 -8.88 -15.31 -3.88
CA PHE A 139 -10.19 -15.90 -3.57
C PHE A 139 -10.11 -17.42 -3.43
N LEU A 140 -9.48 -18.11 -4.37
CA LEU A 140 -9.27 -19.55 -4.32
C LEU A 140 -8.41 -19.96 -3.10
N ALA A 141 -7.34 -19.23 -2.83
CA ALA A 141 -6.49 -19.47 -1.66
C ALA A 141 -7.25 -19.35 -0.34
N ALA A 142 -8.16 -18.37 -0.24
CA ALA A 142 -9.00 -18.20 0.94
C ALA A 142 -9.93 -19.40 1.18
N PHE A 143 -10.58 -19.92 0.13
CA PHE A 143 -11.47 -21.08 0.26
C PHE A 143 -10.71 -22.38 0.51
N VAL A 144 -9.62 -22.64 -0.21
CA VAL A 144 -8.79 -23.83 0.02
C VAL A 144 -8.12 -23.78 1.39
N GLY A 145 -7.57 -22.64 1.77
CA GLY A 145 -6.97 -22.42 3.09
C GLY A 145 -7.98 -22.56 4.24
N GLY A 146 -9.19 -22.01 4.07
CA GLY A 146 -10.28 -22.18 5.02
C GLY A 146 -10.69 -23.63 5.19
N ALA A 147 -10.77 -24.38 4.11
CA ALA A 147 -11.06 -25.82 4.15
C ALA A 147 -9.95 -26.61 4.91
N ILE A 148 -8.68 -26.29 4.69
CA ILE A 148 -7.55 -26.86 5.44
C ILE A 148 -7.65 -26.51 6.94
N GLN A 149 -8.10 -25.30 7.26
CA GLN A 149 -8.38 -24.88 8.62
C GLN A 149 -9.68 -25.47 9.21
N LYS A 150 -10.33 -26.39 8.49
CA LYS A 150 -11.58 -27.06 8.86
C LYS A 150 -12.80 -26.14 8.96
N ALA A 151 -12.78 -24.99 8.31
CA ALA A 151 -13.98 -24.18 8.16
C ALA A 151 -14.96 -24.85 7.21
N SER A 152 -16.24 -24.87 7.57
CA SER A 152 -17.28 -25.40 6.68
C SER A 152 -17.51 -24.46 5.48
N PHE A 153 -17.96 -25.02 4.37
CA PHE A 153 -18.28 -24.23 3.17
C PHE A 153 -19.36 -23.18 3.44
N GLY A 154 -20.33 -23.51 4.30
CA GLY A 154 -21.38 -22.58 4.70
C GLY A 154 -20.85 -21.38 5.51
N GLU A 155 -19.91 -21.63 6.43
CA GLU A 155 -19.23 -20.56 7.17
C GLU A 155 -18.44 -19.65 6.24
N MET A 156 -17.67 -20.22 5.31
CA MET A 156 -16.90 -19.46 4.33
C MET A 156 -17.79 -18.59 3.44
N LEU A 157 -18.93 -19.10 2.97
CA LEU A 157 -19.92 -18.32 2.22
C LEU A 157 -20.57 -17.25 3.09
N GLY A 158 -20.83 -17.56 4.36
CA GLY A 158 -21.38 -16.59 5.32
C GLY A 158 -20.42 -15.41 5.54
N VAL A 159 -19.11 -15.69 5.69
CA VAL A 159 -18.07 -14.66 5.79
C VAL A 159 -17.99 -13.86 4.50
N LEU A 160 -18.00 -14.51 3.34
CA LEU A 160 -17.99 -13.83 2.04
C LEU A 160 -19.19 -12.89 1.90
N GLY A 161 -20.39 -13.35 2.21
CA GLY A 161 -21.60 -12.51 2.13
C GLY A 161 -21.55 -11.29 3.05
N LYS A 162 -21.09 -11.47 4.29
CA LYS A 162 -20.88 -10.35 5.23
C LYS A 162 -19.83 -9.36 4.72
N THR A 163 -18.74 -9.87 4.16
CA THR A 163 -17.65 -9.05 3.59
C THR A 163 -18.14 -8.24 2.39
N LEU A 164 -18.83 -8.88 1.44
CA LEU A 164 -19.39 -8.21 0.27
C LEU A 164 -20.35 -7.08 0.68
N ARG A 165 -21.23 -7.35 1.64
CA ARG A 165 -22.18 -6.35 2.15
C ARG A 165 -21.46 -5.22 2.90
N GLY A 166 -20.46 -5.55 3.71
CA GLY A 166 -19.67 -4.56 4.46
C GLY A 166 -18.84 -3.65 3.57
N LEU A 167 -18.41 -4.14 2.40
CA LEU A 167 -17.58 -3.40 1.43
C LEU A 167 -18.39 -2.74 0.30
N ALA A 168 -19.74 -2.74 0.36
CA ALA A 168 -20.59 -2.21 -0.71
C ALA A 168 -20.23 -0.77 -1.10
N PHE A 169 -20.06 0.14 -0.13
CA PHE A 169 -19.64 1.51 -0.38
C PHE A 169 -18.22 1.61 -0.97
N THR A 170 -17.33 0.70 -0.59
CA THR A 170 -15.97 0.62 -1.14
C THR A 170 -16.01 0.29 -2.63
N TYR A 171 -16.84 -0.67 -3.04
CA TYR A 171 -17.02 -1.00 -4.46
C TYR A 171 -17.57 0.18 -5.26
N ILE A 172 -18.60 0.87 -4.76
CA ILE A 172 -19.15 2.07 -5.40
C ILE A 172 -18.06 3.13 -5.56
N THR A 173 -17.27 3.37 -4.51
CA THR A 173 -16.18 4.34 -4.55
C THR A 173 -15.13 3.97 -5.59
N ILE A 174 -14.69 2.72 -5.65
CA ILE A 174 -13.70 2.25 -6.62
C ILE A 174 -14.23 2.42 -8.06
N ILE A 175 -15.46 2.01 -8.31
CA ILE A 175 -16.11 2.15 -9.63
C ILE A 175 -16.15 3.64 -10.02
N ALA A 176 -16.62 4.51 -9.14
CA ALA A 176 -16.71 5.95 -9.39
C ALA A 176 -15.33 6.56 -9.71
N VAL A 177 -14.30 6.20 -8.95
CA VAL A 177 -12.92 6.68 -9.19
C VAL A 177 -12.40 6.20 -10.55
N VAL A 178 -12.58 4.92 -10.89
CA VAL A 178 -12.14 4.38 -12.18
C VAL A 178 -12.85 5.05 -13.34
N VAL A 179 -14.19 5.22 -13.23
CA VAL A 179 -14.98 5.94 -14.25
C VAL A 179 -14.49 7.38 -14.41
N THR A 180 -14.30 8.10 -13.31
CA THR A 180 -13.79 9.48 -13.34
C THR A 180 -12.42 9.56 -14.01
N ALA A 181 -11.48 8.67 -13.64
CA ALA A 181 -10.16 8.64 -14.25
C ALA A 181 -10.20 8.38 -15.76
N LYS A 182 -11.07 7.48 -16.21
CA LYS A 182 -11.26 7.18 -17.65
C LYS A 182 -11.90 8.35 -18.39
N LEU A 183 -12.93 8.96 -17.82
CA LEU A 183 -13.54 10.16 -18.40
C LEU A 183 -12.55 11.31 -18.54
N MET A 184 -11.75 11.57 -17.50
CA MET A 184 -10.69 12.60 -17.55
C MET A 184 -9.66 12.30 -18.65
N THR A 185 -9.28 11.04 -18.81
CA THR A 185 -8.31 10.62 -19.83
C THR A 185 -8.90 10.78 -21.24
N TYR A 186 -10.12 10.27 -21.48
CA TYR A 186 -10.74 10.28 -22.80
C TYR A 186 -11.20 11.68 -23.24
N SER A 187 -11.59 12.55 -22.30
CA SER A 187 -11.93 13.94 -22.58
C SER A 187 -10.73 14.85 -22.82
N GLY A 188 -9.50 14.36 -22.63
CA GLY A 188 -8.28 15.18 -22.68
C GLY A 188 -8.04 16.04 -21.44
N MET A 189 -8.93 16.00 -20.44
CA MET A 189 -8.82 16.80 -19.22
C MET A 189 -7.51 16.50 -18.48
N THR A 190 -7.11 15.23 -18.40
CA THR A 190 -5.84 14.80 -17.77
C THR A 190 -4.65 15.51 -18.41
N ARG A 191 -4.63 15.60 -19.74
CA ARG A 191 -3.57 16.28 -20.49
C ARG A 191 -3.58 17.78 -20.22
N ASN A 192 -4.74 18.42 -20.28
CA ASN A 192 -4.85 19.87 -20.07
C ASN A 192 -4.41 20.28 -18.66
N ILE A 193 -4.78 19.49 -17.63
CA ILE A 193 -4.33 19.72 -16.24
C ILE A 193 -2.80 19.55 -16.14
N ALA A 194 -2.25 18.51 -16.76
CA ALA A 194 -0.81 18.27 -16.76
C ALA A 194 -0.05 19.42 -17.44
N GLU A 195 -0.50 19.88 -18.62
CA GLU A 195 0.09 21.00 -19.34
C GLU A 195 0.01 22.31 -18.53
N ALA A 196 -1.10 22.55 -17.82
CA ALA A 196 -1.23 23.71 -16.94
C ALA A 196 -0.26 23.66 -15.76
N LEU A 197 -0.14 22.50 -15.12
CA LEU A 197 0.79 22.30 -13.99
C LEU A 197 2.25 22.46 -14.43
N VAL A 198 2.62 21.85 -15.54
CA VAL A 198 3.96 21.98 -16.12
C VAL A 198 4.21 23.40 -16.61
N GLY A 199 3.22 24.06 -17.22
CA GLY A 199 3.31 25.47 -17.62
C GLY A 199 3.58 26.41 -16.45
N ALA A 200 3.00 26.12 -15.27
CA ALA A 200 3.19 26.91 -14.06
C ALA A 200 4.53 26.63 -13.35
N THR A 201 5.04 25.41 -13.42
CA THR A 201 6.22 24.97 -12.65
C THR A 201 7.47 24.74 -13.51
N GLY A 202 7.30 24.61 -14.83
CA GLY A 202 8.40 24.32 -15.76
C GLY A 202 9.12 23.02 -15.42
N SER A 203 10.44 23.04 -15.57
CA SER A 203 11.33 21.92 -15.21
C SER A 203 11.34 21.56 -13.72
N MET A 204 10.75 22.42 -12.87
CA MET A 204 10.61 22.14 -11.43
C MET A 204 9.39 21.26 -11.09
N TYR A 205 8.56 20.88 -12.08
CA TYR A 205 7.39 20.03 -11.83
C TYR A 205 7.69 18.79 -10.96
N PRO A 206 8.80 18.05 -11.16
CA PRO A 206 9.11 16.89 -10.32
C PRO A 206 9.19 17.18 -8.80
N LEU A 207 9.55 18.41 -8.43
CA LEU A 207 9.53 18.85 -7.03
C LEU A 207 8.09 18.90 -6.47
N PHE A 208 7.11 19.20 -7.30
CA PHE A 208 5.69 19.33 -6.92
C PHE A 208 4.88 18.06 -7.19
N ALA A 209 5.39 17.14 -8.00
CA ALA A 209 4.71 15.89 -8.35
C ALA A 209 4.23 15.07 -7.12
N PRO A 210 5.00 14.95 -6.03
CA PRO A 210 4.54 14.26 -4.82
C PRO A 210 3.30 14.89 -4.19
N LEU A 211 3.17 16.22 -4.25
CA LEU A 211 2.00 16.91 -3.69
C LEU A 211 0.70 16.46 -4.39
N VAL A 212 0.75 16.24 -5.71
CA VAL A 212 -0.40 15.74 -6.49
C VAL A 212 -0.81 14.35 -6.01
N GLY A 213 0.16 13.43 -5.87
CA GLY A 213 -0.08 12.08 -5.35
C GLY A 213 -0.61 12.09 -3.91
N ALA A 214 -0.04 12.92 -3.07
CA ALA A 214 -0.46 13.04 -1.69
C ALA A 214 -1.88 13.62 -1.54
N LEU A 215 -2.23 14.65 -2.32
CA LEU A 215 -3.58 15.22 -2.36
C LEU A 215 -4.60 14.18 -2.84
N GLY A 216 -4.23 13.38 -3.83
CA GLY A 216 -5.07 12.29 -4.30
C GLY A 216 -5.40 11.29 -3.19
N ALA A 217 -4.42 10.87 -2.43
CA ALA A 217 -4.62 9.92 -1.33
C ALA A 217 -5.30 10.57 -0.11
N PHE A 218 -5.08 11.85 0.14
CA PHE A 218 -5.83 12.60 1.15
C PHE A 218 -7.34 12.59 0.85
N ILE A 219 -7.71 12.86 -0.40
CA ILE A 219 -9.12 12.93 -0.83
C ILE A 219 -9.76 11.53 -0.87
N THR A 220 -9.06 10.55 -1.47
CA THR A 220 -9.63 9.22 -1.70
C THR A 220 -9.43 8.26 -0.53
N GLY A 221 -8.53 8.53 0.38
CA GLY A 221 -8.09 7.63 1.44
C GLY A 221 -7.38 6.37 0.93
N SER A 222 -7.02 6.31 -0.36
CA SER A 222 -6.53 5.09 -1.01
C SER A 222 -5.39 5.39 -2.00
N GLY A 223 -4.24 4.74 -1.80
CA GLY A 223 -3.12 4.83 -2.74
C GLY A 223 -3.48 4.24 -4.11
N THR A 224 -4.20 3.14 -4.15
CA THR A 224 -4.65 2.51 -5.42
C THR A 224 -5.55 3.46 -6.21
N ASN A 225 -6.56 4.04 -5.58
CA ASN A 225 -7.46 4.99 -6.23
C ASN A 225 -6.70 6.23 -6.71
N THR A 226 -5.73 6.70 -5.94
CA THR A 226 -4.84 7.80 -6.31
C THR A 226 -4.03 7.48 -7.55
N ASN A 227 -3.46 6.29 -7.64
CA ASN A 227 -2.68 5.90 -8.81
C ASN A 227 -3.54 5.73 -10.06
N VAL A 228 -4.76 5.24 -9.93
CA VAL A 228 -5.72 5.16 -11.04
C VAL A 228 -6.10 6.55 -11.53
N LEU A 229 -6.31 7.50 -10.62
CA LEU A 229 -6.78 8.84 -10.94
C LEU A 229 -5.66 9.76 -11.44
N PHE A 230 -4.53 9.78 -10.74
CA PHE A 230 -3.44 10.74 -10.98
C PHE A 230 -2.20 10.14 -11.63
N GLY A 231 -2.06 8.80 -11.71
CA GLY A 231 -0.98 8.17 -12.46
C GLY A 231 -0.93 8.61 -13.94
N PRO A 232 -2.06 8.58 -14.67
CA PRO A 232 -2.12 9.11 -16.04
C PRO A 232 -1.76 10.60 -16.15
N LEU A 233 -2.07 11.41 -15.14
CA LEU A 233 -1.71 12.82 -15.09
C LEU A 233 -0.19 13.00 -14.95
N GLN A 234 0.46 12.21 -14.10
CA GLN A 234 1.93 12.23 -13.96
C GLN A 234 2.63 11.84 -15.27
N VAL A 235 2.10 10.83 -15.97
CA VAL A 235 2.62 10.43 -17.30
C VAL A 235 2.44 11.54 -18.32
N ALA A 236 1.29 12.20 -18.33
CA ALA A 236 1.03 13.33 -19.21
C ALA A 236 1.95 14.53 -18.90
N ALA A 237 2.20 14.81 -17.62
CA ALA A 237 3.13 15.85 -17.20
C ALA A 237 4.59 15.54 -17.62
N ALA A 238 5.02 14.28 -17.47
CA ALA A 238 6.32 13.84 -17.98
C ALA A 238 6.45 14.06 -19.50
N ASN A 239 5.41 13.72 -20.26
CA ASN A 239 5.39 13.94 -21.70
C ASN A 239 5.39 15.43 -22.08
N SER A 240 4.79 16.30 -21.28
CA SER A 240 4.81 17.75 -21.49
C SER A 240 6.20 18.34 -21.19
N LEU A 241 6.96 17.74 -20.25
CA LEU A 241 8.33 18.14 -19.94
C LEU A 241 9.32 17.65 -21.00
N ILE A 242 9.32 16.34 -21.25
CA ILE A 242 10.21 15.68 -22.20
C ILE A 242 9.39 14.65 -22.99
N PRO A 243 8.93 14.99 -24.21
CA PRO A 243 8.13 14.10 -25.02
C PRO A 243 8.83 12.76 -25.27
N GLY A 244 8.11 11.65 -24.99
CA GLY A 244 8.60 10.30 -25.25
C GLY A 244 9.60 9.74 -24.24
N ASP A 245 9.95 10.47 -23.17
CA ASP A 245 10.85 9.97 -22.12
C ASP A 245 10.11 9.00 -21.19
N THR A 246 10.18 7.70 -21.49
CA THR A 246 9.56 6.64 -20.70
C THR A 246 10.15 6.52 -19.30
N GLY A 247 11.43 6.81 -19.09
CA GLY A 247 12.06 6.81 -17.78
C GLY A 247 11.43 7.87 -16.86
N LEU A 248 11.24 9.08 -17.38
CA LEU A 248 10.59 10.16 -16.64
C LEU A 248 9.11 9.86 -16.35
N GLN A 249 8.41 9.24 -17.30
CA GLN A 249 7.02 8.79 -17.10
C GLN A 249 6.91 7.79 -15.94
N MET A 250 7.77 6.78 -15.95
CA MET A 250 7.83 5.76 -14.89
C MET A 250 8.24 6.37 -13.55
N TRP A 251 9.21 7.28 -13.57
CA TRP A 251 9.66 7.97 -12.37
C TRP A 251 8.53 8.77 -11.71
N LEU A 252 7.87 9.66 -12.45
CA LEU A 252 6.80 10.49 -11.90
C LEU A 252 5.57 9.65 -11.46
N ALA A 253 5.24 8.59 -12.19
CA ALA A 253 4.20 7.64 -11.77
C ALA A 253 4.59 6.91 -10.47
N GLY A 254 5.86 6.53 -10.31
CA GLY A 254 6.39 5.94 -9.08
C GLY A 254 6.35 6.91 -7.91
N ILE A 255 6.76 8.15 -8.12
CA ILE A 255 6.67 9.24 -7.12
C ILE A 255 5.22 9.47 -6.68
N ASN A 256 4.27 9.48 -7.61
CA ASN A 256 2.84 9.56 -7.27
C ASN A 256 2.41 8.44 -6.31
N SER A 257 2.88 7.23 -6.54
CA SER A 257 2.58 6.06 -5.71
C SER A 257 3.20 6.18 -4.30
N GLY A 258 4.45 6.60 -4.20
CA GLY A 258 5.14 6.84 -2.92
C GLY A 258 4.45 7.95 -2.12
N ALA A 259 4.21 9.08 -2.76
CA ALA A 259 3.55 10.24 -2.18
C ALA A 259 2.10 9.96 -1.73
N ALA A 260 1.40 9.04 -2.40
CA ALA A 260 0.09 8.59 -1.96
C ALA A 260 0.12 7.96 -0.55
N GLY A 261 1.21 7.27 -0.19
CA GLY A 261 1.42 6.79 1.18
C GLY A 261 1.48 7.93 2.20
N ILE A 262 2.17 9.01 1.86
CA ILE A 262 2.28 10.21 2.70
C ILE A 262 0.91 10.90 2.84
N GLY A 263 0.19 11.08 1.74
CA GLY A 263 -1.15 11.66 1.75
C GLY A 263 -2.17 10.84 2.52
N LYS A 264 -2.07 9.51 2.43
CA LYS A 264 -2.93 8.58 3.17
C LYS A 264 -2.76 8.72 4.69
N MET A 265 -1.54 8.96 5.18
CA MET A 265 -1.28 9.19 6.61
C MET A 265 -2.13 10.35 7.16
N PHE A 266 -2.38 11.37 6.36
CA PHE A 266 -3.13 12.57 6.71
C PHE A 266 -4.62 12.48 6.34
N SER A 267 -5.06 11.42 5.64
CA SER A 267 -6.43 11.30 5.17
C SER A 267 -7.44 11.09 6.31
N PRO A 268 -8.61 11.73 6.27
CA PRO A 268 -9.66 11.54 7.28
C PRO A 268 -10.09 10.08 7.43
N GLN A 269 -10.14 9.34 6.32
CA GLN A 269 -10.50 7.92 6.32
C GLN A 269 -9.48 7.08 7.11
N SER A 270 -8.19 7.27 6.90
CA SER A 270 -7.15 6.52 7.62
C SER A 270 -7.14 6.86 9.11
N ILE A 271 -7.35 8.14 9.44
CA ILE A 271 -7.47 8.59 10.83
C ILE A 271 -8.68 7.95 11.51
N ALA A 272 -9.83 7.89 10.83
CA ALA A 272 -11.03 7.23 11.37
C ALA A 272 -10.81 5.74 11.63
N ILE A 273 -10.14 5.03 10.71
CA ILE A 273 -9.78 3.61 10.87
C ILE A 273 -8.83 3.43 12.08
N ALA A 274 -7.80 4.26 12.19
CA ALA A 274 -6.86 4.21 13.31
C ALA A 274 -7.56 4.46 14.66
N ILE A 275 -8.45 5.45 14.73
CA ILE A 275 -9.25 5.71 15.93
C ILE A 275 -10.12 4.52 16.26
N GLY A 276 -10.81 3.93 15.26
CA GLY A 276 -11.65 2.76 15.45
C GLY A 276 -10.88 1.55 16.01
N ALA A 277 -9.62 1.39 15.65
CA ALA A 277 -8.76 0.33 16.18
C ALA A 277 -8.24 0.64 17.60
N VAL A 278 -7.93 1.90 17.91
CA VAL A 278 -7.30 2.28 19.19
C VAL A 278 -8.32 2.46 20.32
N VAL A 279 -9.52 2.96 20.03
CA VAL A 279 -10.54 3.26 21.06
C VAL A 279 -10.90 2.06 21.93
N PRO A 280 -11.17 0.86 21.38
CA PRO A 280 -11.45 -0.32 22.21
C PRO A 280 -10.32 -0.68 23.16
N ALA A 281 -9.06 -0.65 22.63
CA ALA A 281 -7.88 -0.95 23.43
C ALA A 281 -7.66 0.08 24.55
N LEU A 282 -7.85 1.36 24.25
CA LEU A 282 -7.76 2.44 25.25
C LEU A 282 -8.83 2.30 26.33
N ASN A 283 -10.07 1.99 25.96
CA ASN A 283 -11.14 1.79 26.93
C ASN A 283 -10.85 0.60 27.84
N ALA A 284 -10.39 -0.53 27.28
CA ALA A 284 -9.97 -1.68 28.05
C ALA A 284 -8.80 -1.35 29.01
N TYR A 285 -7.82 -0.55 28.54
CA TYR A 285 -6.72 -0.10 29.40
C TYR A 285 -7.22 0.76 30.56
N ILE A 286 -8.10 1.72 30.31
CA ILE A 286 -8.69 2.61 31.33
C ILE A 286 -9.45 1.78 32.39
N GLU A 287 -10.24 0.81 31.93
CA GLU A 287 -11.06 -0.04 32.79
C GLU A 287 -10.21 -0.98 33.64
N ASN A 288 -9.28 -1.71 33.03
CA ASN A 288 -8.41 -2.67 33.70
C ASN A 288 -7.47 -2.04 34.72
N ASN A 289 -6.99 -0.82 34.45
CA ASN A 289 -6.07 -0.10 35.35
C ASN A 289 -6.78 0.87 36.29
N LYS A 290 -8.13 0.90 36.31
CA LYS A 290 -8.94 1.81 37.15
C LYS A 290 -8.43 3.26 37.07
N VAL A 291 -8.17 3.72 35.85
CA VAL A 291 -7.60 5.05 35.60
C VAL A 291 -8.57 6.12 36.11
N GLU A 292 -8.07 7.09 36.86
CA GLU A 292 -8.86 8.23 37.36
C GLU A 292 -9.59 8.94 36.19
N GLU A 293 -10.86 9.32 36.41
CA GLU A 293 -11.75 9.89 35.39
C GLU A 293 -11.14 11.08 34.66
N LYS A 294 -10.46 11.98 35.37
CA LYS A 294 -9.78 13.14 34.78
C LYS A 294 -8.69 12.72 33.78
N THR A 295 -7.90 11.71 34.12
CA THR A 295 -6.84 11.16 33.28
C THR A 295 -7.45 10.39 32.10
N ALA A 296 -8.52 9.65 32.32
CA ALA A 296 -9.25 8.94 31.26
C ALA A 296 -9.83 9.91 30.22
N LEU A 297 -10.42 11.02 30.65
CA LEU A 297 -10.90 12.09 29.76
C LEU A 297 -9.75 12.74 28.97
N ALA A 298 -8.61 13.00 29.62
CA ALA A 298 -7.43 13.53 28.94
C ALA A 298 -6.93 12.56 27.84
N LEU A 299 -6.79 11.29 28.16
CA LEU A 299 -6.38 10.24 27.19
C LEU A 299 -7.36 10.15 26.00
N ARG A 300 -8.67 10.09 26.26
CA ARG A 300 -9.68 10.09 25.21
C ARG A 300 -9.65 11.34 24.34
N SER A 301 -9.27 12.48 24.90
CA SER A 301 -9.17 13.73 24.13
C SER A 301 -8.04 13.70 23.09
N THR A 302 -6.97 12.93 23.32
CA THR A 302 -5.82 12.82 22.40
C THR A 302 -6.13 12.08 21.11
N ILE A 303 -7.14 11.18 21.12
CA ILE A 303 -7.54 10.37 19.97
C ILE A 303 -8.71 10.97 19.17
N ARG A 304 -8.97 12.26 19.32
CA ARG A 304 -9.95 12.97 18.48
C ARG A 304 -9.38 13.20 17.08
N PRO A 305 -10.21 13.07 16.00
CA PRO A 305 -9.73 13.20 14.62
C PRO A 305 -8.95 14.48 14.35
N ASN A 306 -9.43 15.62 14.83
CA ASN A 306 -8.78 16.92 14.66
C ASN A 306 -7.41 17.02 15.37
N VAL A 307 -7.27 16.40 16.54
CA VAL A 307 -6.01 16.39 17.30
C VAL A 307 -4.97 15.54 16.57
N ILE A 308 -5.36 14.33 16.12
CA ILE A 308 -4.48 13.45 15.35
C ILE A 308 -4.09 14.13 14.04
N MET A 309 -5.05 14.71 13.32
CA MET A 309 -4.82 15.39 12.06
C MET A 309 -3.81 16.55 12.21
N SER A 310 -3.99 17.40 13.22
CA SER A 310 -3.04 18.48 13.51
C SER A 310 -1.65 17.95 13.87
N SER A 311 -1.58 16.86 14.62
CA SER A 311 -0.31 16.24 15.01
C SER A 311 0.44 15.64 13.83
N VAL A 312 -0.28 15.04 12.87
CA VAL A 312 0.27 14.39 11.68
C VAL A 312 0.65 15.42 10.60
N PHE A 313 -0.02 16.57 10.55
CA PHE A 313 0.19 17.58 9.51
C PHE A 313 1.65 18.04 9.37
N LYS A 314 2.35 18.28 10.47
CA LYS A 314 3.77 18.65 10.44
C LYS A 314 4.64 17.60 9.77
N TYR A 315 4.36 16.30 10.00
CA TYR A 315 5.09 15.21 9.38
C TYR A 315 4.74 15.06 7.91
N PHE A 316 3.46 15.25 7.56
CA PHE A 316 3.02 15.32 6.19
C PHE A 316 3.83 16.37 5.40
N VAL A 317 3.94 17.60 5.92
CA VAL A 317 4.71 18.67 5.26
C VAL A 317 6.19 18.29 5.12
N ILE A 318 6.81 17.77 6.18
CA ILE A 318 8.23 17.34 6.15
C ILE A 318 8.45 16.26 5.09
N PHE A 319 7.61 15.22 5.08
CA PHE A 319 7.77 14.12 4.13
C PHE A 319 7.50 14.54 2.69
N ILE A 320 6.53 15.41 2.43
CA ILE A 320 6.27 15.95 1.08
C ILE A 320 7.46 16.76 0.56
N ILE A 321 8.08 17.57 1.42
CA ILE A 321 9.28 18.32 1.04
C ILE A 321 10.44 17.38 0.71
N ILE A 322 10.67 16.37 1.58
CA ILE A 322 11.73 15.38 1.34
C ILE A 322 11.49 14.61 0.05
N ASP A 323 10.26 14.12 -0.17
CA ASP A 323 9.90 13.37 -1.36
C ASP A 323 9.99 14.23 -2.63
N GLY A 324 9.60 15.50 -2.56
CA GLY A 324 9.79 16.47 -3.63
C GLY A 324 11.26 16.70 -3.99
N LEU A 325 12.11 16.86 -2.98
CA LEU A 325 13.56 16.99 -3.20
C LEU A 325 14.15 15.73 -3.82
N ILE A 326 13.76 14.55 -3.35
CA ILE A 326 14.18 13.27 -3.93
C ILE A 326 13.69 13.17 -5.38
N SER A 327 12.42 13.47 -5.61
CA SER A 327 11.83 13.44 -6.96
C SER A 327 12.57 14.33 -7.94
N PHE A 328 12.95 15.52 -7.52
CA PHE A 328 13.66 16.48 -8.37
C PHE A 328 15.14 16.16 -8.55
N LEU A 329 15.86 15.86 -7.45
CA LEU A 329 17.31 15.67 -7.49
C LEU A 329 17.73 14.31 -8.06
N ALA A 330 16.94 13.26 -7.80
CA ALA A 330 17.28 11.91 -8.24
C ALA A 330 16.74 11.58 -9.64
N GLN A 331 15.89 12.41 -10.24
CA GLN A 331 15.27 12.11 -11.53
C GLN A 331 16.27 11.72 -12.62
N GLY A 332 17.34 12.51 -12.80
CA GLY A 332 18.33 12.26 -13.85
C GLY A 332 19.03 10.90 -13.71
N THR A 333 19.41 10.55 -12.48
CA THR A 333 20.06 9.28 -12.19
C THR A 333 19.10 8.10 -12.33
N ILE A 334 17.90 8.21 -11.73
CA ILE A 334 16.95 7.11 -11.72
C ILE A 334 16.37 6.86 -13.13
N THR A 335 16.02 7.91 -13.87
CA THR A 335 15.51 7.75 -15.24
C THR A 335 16.51 7.10 -16.18
N SER A 336 17.82 7.33 -15.98
CA SER A 336 18.88 6.65 -16.73
C SER A 336 19.02 5.17 -16.38
N LEU A 337 18.68 4.77 -15.15
CA LEU A 337 18.73 3.37 -14.70
C LEU A 337 17.48 2.56 -15.15
N ILE A 338 16.37 3.25 -15.40
CA ILE A 338 15.11 2.62 -15.84
C ILE A 338 15.10 2.39 -17.36
N LYS A 339 15.80 3.22 -18.13
CA LYS A 339 15.97 3.04 -19.58
C LYS A 339 16.84 1.84 -19.89
#